data_481f95fac24b80fc83c967c317b206a5
#
_entry.id   481f95fac24b80fc83c967c317b206a5
#
_cell.length_a   1.000
_cell.length_b   1.000
_cell.length_c   1.000
_cell.angle_alpha   90.00
_cell.angle_beta   90.00
_cell.angle_gamma   90.00
#
_symmetry.space_group_name_H-M   'P 1'
#
loop_
_entity.id
_entity.type
_entity.pdbx_description
1 polymer ?
#
loop_
_entity_poly.entity_id
_entity_poly.type
_entity_poly.pdbx_seq_one_letter_code
_entity_poly.pdbx_strand_id
1 'polypeptide(L)' 'MQSFSVNQYLRQHIRTVPDWPAPGVQFRDITPLLQDPKVFRVLIDAFVHRYMDKALRPDVVAGLDARGFILGAVVAY' A
#
# COMPACT_ATOMS: atom_id res chain seq x y z
N MET A 1 -1.50 -8.50 -25.95
CA MET A 1 -2.33 -7.81 -24.93
C MET A 1 -1.48 -7.59 -23.68
N GLN A 2 -1.44 -6.36 -23.22
CA GLN A 2 -0.71 -6.07 -21.99
C GLN A 2 -1.51 -6.51 -20.79
N SER A 3 -0.87 -7.23 -19.90
CA SER A 3 -1.50 -7.58 -18.64
C SER A 3 -1.54 -6.35 -17.74
N PHE A 4 -2.61 -6.24 -16.97
CA PHE A 4 -2.74 -5.18 -15.97
C PHE A 4 -1.67 -5.38 -14.89
N SER A 5 -0.87 -4.32 -14.65
CA SER A 5 0.14 -4.34 -13.59
C SER A 5 -0.38 -3.57 -12.38
N VAL A 6 -0.65 -4.29 -11.31
CA VAL A 6 -1.08 -3.70 -10.04
C VAL A 6 0.00 -2.76 -9.50
N ASN A 7 1.26 -3.17 -9.59
CA ASN A 7 2.37 -2.35 -9.11
C ASN A 7 2.47 -1.02 -9.83
N GLN A 8 2.34 -1.03 -11.16
CA GLN A 8 2.36 0.20 -11.94
C GLN A 8 1.16 1.09 -11.63
N TYR A 9 -0.01 0.49 -11.50
CA TYR A 9 -1.22 1.23 -11.17
C TYR A 9 -1.08 1.93 -9.81
N LEU A 10 -0.58 1.22 -8.80
CA LEU A 10 -0.39 1.80 -7.47
C LEU A 10 0.69 2.87 -7.45
N ARG A 11 1.78 2.67 -8.20
CA ARG A 11 2.85 3.67 -8.30
C ARG A 11 2.38 5.00 -8.84
N GLN A 12 1.42 5.00 -9.75
CA GLN A 12 0.87 6.23 -10.33
C GLN A 12 0.19 7.09 -9.27
N HIS A 13 -0.21 6.49 -8.16
CA HIS A 13 -0.92 7.18 -7.08
C HIS A 13 -0.03 7.47 -5.88
N ILE A 14 1.27 7.23 -6.01
CA ILE A 14 2.25 7.57 -4.98
C ILE A 14 2.94 8.86 -5.41
N ARG A 15 2.81 9.90 -4.58
CA ARG A 15 3.44 11.18 -4.84
C ARG A 15 4.83 11.21 -4.26
N THR A 16 5.79 11.73 -5.03
CA THR A 16 7.14 11.96 -4.54
C THR A 16 7.31 13.42 -4.17
N VAL A 17 7.75 13.68 -2.95
CA VAL A 17 8.11 15.02 -2.48
C VAL A 17 9.63 15.05 -2.36
N PRO A 18 10.34 15.75 -3.28
CA PRO A 18 11.79 15.80 -3.22
C PRO A 18 12.27 16.66 -2.05
N ASP A 19 13.43 16.30 -1.52
CA ASP A 19 14.09 17.05 -0.45
C ASP A 19 13.21 17.25 0.80
N TRP A 20 12.44 16.25 1.15
CA TRP A 20 11.60 16.26 2.34
C TRP A 20 11.84 15.00 3.17
N PRO A 21 11.97 15.09 4.48
CA PRO A 21 11.95 16.30 5.32
C PRO A 21 13.29 17.04 5.34
N ALA A 22 14.27 16.57 4.59
CA ALA A 22 15.60 17.17 4.51
C ALA A 22 16.16 17.07 3.10
N PRO A 23 17.13 17.93 2.71
CA PRO A 23 17.75 17.83 1.40
C PRO A 23 18.31 16.43 1.13
N GLY A 24 18.08 15.94 -0.10
CA GLY A 24 18.54 14.61 -0.53
C GLY A 24 17.59 13.48 -0.23
N VAL A 25 16.53 13.71 0.54
CA VAL A 25 15.53 12.69 0.85
C VAL A 25 14.37 12.77 -0.14
N GLN A 26 14.03 11.63 -0.76
CA GLN A 26 12.88 11.53 -1.64
C GLN A 26 11.72 10.93 -0.85
N PHE A 27 10.81 11.76 -0.39
CA PHE A 27 9.68 11.30 0.42
C PHE A 27 8.59 10.75 -0.48
N ARG A 28 8.14 9.53 -0.19
CA ARG A 28 7.03 8.89 -0.92
C ARG A 28 5.74 9.09 -0.14
N ASP A 29 4.83 9.86 -0.70
CA ASP A 29 3.56 10.18 -0.07
C ASP A 29 2.48 9.25 -0.62
N ILE A 30 1.91 8.44 0.26
CA ILE A 30 0.85 7.48 -0.10
C ILE A 30 -0.55 8.03 0.11
N THR A 31 -0.69 9.28 0.53
CA THR A 31 -2.00 9.89 0.78
C THR A 31 -2.94 9.71 -0.42
N PRO A 32 -2.51 9.91 -1.68
CA PRO A 32 -3.40 9.69 -2.81
C PRO A 32 -3.97 8.28 -2.90
N LEU A 33 -3.21 7.27 -2.45
CA LEU A 33 -3.72 5.89 -2.39
C LEU A 33 -4.87 5.75 -1.39
N LEU A 34 -4.77 6.45 -0.27
CA LEU A 34 -5.74 6.34 0.82
C LEU A 34 -7.00 7.15 0.55
N GLN A 35 -6.91 8.18 -0.28
CA GLN A 35 -8.02 9.09 -0.55
C GLN A 35 -8.99 8.57 -1.60
N ASP A 36 -8.51 7.72 -2.51
CA ASP A 36 -9.34 7.18 -3.59
C ASP A 36 -9.81 5.78 -3.21
N PRO A 37 -11.13 5.57 -3.01
CA PRO A 37 -11.63 4.27 -2.57
C PRO A 37 -11.32 3.13 -3.54
N LYS A 38 -11.29 3.42 -4.85
CA LYS A 38 -10.98 2.39 -5.85
C LYS A 38 -9.52 1.98 -5.77
N VAL A 39 -8.63 2.95 -5.63
CA VAL A 39 -7.19 2.70 -5.54
C VAL A 39 -6.86 2.00 -4.22
N PHE A 40 -7.47 2.44 -3.13
CA PHE A 40 -7.29 1.82 -1.83
C PHE A 40 -7.71 0.35 -1.85
N ARG A 41 -8.84 0.06 -2.50
CA ARG A 41 -9.32 -1.31 -2.63
C ARG A 41 -8.34 -2.18 -3.41
N VAL A 42 -7.78 -1.67 -4.50
CA VAL A 42 -6.78 -2.40 -5.28
C VAL A 42 -5.54 -2.70 -4.42
N LEU A 43 -5.13 -1.74 -3.60
CA LEU A 43 -4.00 -1.93 -2.69
C LEU A 43 -4.28 -3.05 -1.69
N ILE A 44 -5.43 -3.01 -1.03
CA ILE A 44 -5.80 -4.02 -0.03
C ILE A 44 -5.97 -5.38 -0.69
N ASP A 45 -6.61 -5.44 -1.85
CA ASP A 45 -6.79 -6.70 -2.59
C ASP A 45 -5.44 -7.32 -2.98
N ALA A 46 -4.44 -6.50 -3.29
CA ALA A 46 -3.09 -6.99 -3.58
C ALA A 46 -2.48 -7.71 -2.37
N PHE A 47 -2.64 -7.14 -1.17
CA PHE A 47 -2.19 -7.80 0.07
C PHE A 47 -2.95 -9.09 0.32
N VAL A 48 -4.27 -9.05 0.22
CA VAL A 48 -5.12 -10.21 0.46
C VAL A 48 -4.77 -11.34 -0.51
N HIS A 49 -4.64 -11.01 -1.78
CA HIS A 49 -4.32 -11.99 -2.82
C HIS A 49 -2.98 -12.67 -2.55
N ARG A 50 -1.97 -11.90 -2.14
CA ARG A 50 -0.65 -12.44 -1.85
C ARG A 50 -0.66 -13.41 -0.66
N TYR A 51 -1.45 -13.13 0.37
CA TYR A 51 -1.43 -13.88 1.62
C TYR A 51 -2.65 -14.77 1.83
N MET A 52 -3.45 -15.01 0.78
CA MET A 52 -4.56 -15.97 0.82
C MET A 52 -4.10 -17.41 0.91
N ASP A 53 -2.94 -17.71 0.36
CA ASP A 53 -2.39 -19.06 0.39
C ASP A 53 -2.13 -19.47 1.83
N LYS A 54 -2.55 -20.69 2.19
CA LYS A 54 -2.37 -21.20 3.55
C LYS A 54 -0.92 -21.20 4.00
N ALA A 55 0.03 -21.39 3.06
CA ALA A 55 1.45 -21.39 3.36
C ALA A 55 1.97 -20.01 3.77
N LEU A 56 1.33 -18.93 3.29
CA LEU A 56 1.76 -17.56 3.54
C LEU A 56 0.80 -16.82 4.49
N ARG A 57 -0.33 -17.43 4.81
CA ARG A 57 -1.36 -16.76 5.60
C ARG A 57 -0.87 -16.47 7.00
N PRO A 58 -0.84 -15.19 7.42
CA PRO A 58 -0.41 -14.85 8.77
C PRO A 58 -1.50 -15.17 9.79
N ASP A 59 -1.10 -15.42 11.01
CA ASP A 59 -2.03 -15.56 12.14
C ASP A 59 -2.36 -14.20 12.75
N VAL A 60 -1.42 -13.25 12.66
CA VAL A 60 -1.53 -11.93 13.25
C VAL A 60 -0.93 -10.91 12.30
N VAL A 61 -1.51 -9.73 12.28
CA VAL A 61 -0.99 -8.59 11.51
C VAL A 61 -0.59 -7.51 12.48
N ALA A 62 0.68 -7.06 12.38
CA ALA A 62 1.19 -5.96 13.18
C ALA A 62 1.30 -4.71 12.30
N GLY A 63 0.82 -3.59 12.82
CA GLY A 63 0.92 -2.31 12.13
C GLY A 63 1.78 -1.34 12.92
N LEU A 64 2.77 -0.76 12.25
CA LEU A 64 3.64 0.25 12.88
C LEU A 64 3.02 1.63 12.75
N ASP A 65 3.28 2.46 13.76
CA ASP A 65 2.79 3.83 13.83
C ASP A 65 3.37 4.69 12.68
N ALA A 66 2.55 5.47 11.96
CA ALA A 66 1.09 5.56 12.15
C ALA A 66 0.34 4.96 10.95
N ARG A 67 0.96 4.93 9.79
CA ARG A 67 0.33 4.40 8.55
C ARG A 67 0.01 2.92 8.65
N GLY A 68 0.85 2.19 9.37
CA GLY A 68 0.63 0.77 9.58
C GLY A 68 -0.66 0.46 10.33
N PHE A 69 -1.15 1.39 11.15
CA PHE A 69 -2.42 1.20 11.85
C PHE A 69 -3.58 1.15 10.87
N ILE A 70 -3.55 2.01 9.84
CA ILE A 70 -4.62 2.03 8.83
C ILE A 70 -4.58 0.77 7.98
N LEU A 71 -3.42 0.49 7.38
CA LEU A 71 -3.28 -0.64 6.47
C LEU A 71 -3.36 -1.98 7.19
N GLY A 72 -2.75 -2.07 8.35
CA GLY A 72 -2.73 -3.31 9.13
C GLY A 72 -4.11 -3.75 9.56
N ALA A 73 -4.93 -2.82 10.03
CA ALA A 73 -6.28 -3.14 10.46
C ALA A 73 -7.15 -3.65 9.30
N VAL A 74 -7.05 -3.00 8.14
CA VAL A 74 -7.85 -3.39 6.98
C VAL A 74 -7.36 -4.71 6.40
N VAL A 75 -6.05 -4.94 6.35
CA VAL A 75 -5.48 -6.20 5.86
C VAL A 75 -5.87 -7.36 6.79
N ALA A 76 -5.86 -7.11 8.11
CA ALA A 76 -6.24 -8.13 9.08
C ALA A 76 -7.70 -8.53 8.93
N TYR A 77 -8.57 -7.56 8.65
CA TYR A 77 -10.00 -7.81 8.45
C TYR A 77 -10.24 -8.66 7.20
#